data_d5bd0d90302041e13c3904f2f2f79fb5
#
_entry.id   d5bd0d90302041e13c3904f2f2f79fb5
#
_cell.length_a   1.000
_cell.length_b   1.000
_cell.length_c   1.000
_cell.angle_alpha   90.00
_cell.angle_beta   90.00
_cell.angle_gamma   90.00
#
_symmetry.space_group_name_H-M   'P 1'
#
loop_
_entity.id
_entity.type
_entity.pdbx_description
1 polymer ?
#
loop_
_entity_poly.entity_id
_entity_poly.type
_entity_poly.pdbx_seq_one_letter_code
_entity_poly.pdbx_strand_id
1 'polypeptide(L)'
;MKKLESLQYARAIAAVLVVIDHTVTQFSLYHSTGIPLVDTLLKKTINMGNIGVYVFFAISGYIMSYTTKNKTFDFQYALIFLKKRIMRIYPLYWIYLTLFLSLWAVGIAMRTYHFDVGQIIASYLLIPYGTTNGKITPPVLAQGWTLIYEMFFYLTFTLLIMLKSNKKIIPILLFLIFTSLMIISRYELFNLNEVNIFFSKWLLLLFVAGIVIERNQETITRILGNVNNTLLWLSAAVLILLATYVNKPITVDYLLSIIILILILPINQERKNLLKIGDASYTIYLSHIFFVMAYGMVVKNITDITVGIIMAVATAVISIIAGIILYDRVEKKIHH
;
A
#
# COMPACT_ATOMS: atom_id res chain seq x y z
N MET A 1 10.67 -18.90 -12.01
CA MET A 1 9.82 -18.86 -10.83
C MET A 1 10.47 -18.14 -9.65
N LYS A 2 11.76 -18.35 -9.32
CA LYS A 2 12.45 -17.68 -8.19
C LYS A 2 12.42 -16.14 -8.18
N LYS A 3 12.35 -15.47 -9.34
CA LYS A 3 12.32 -13.99 -9.45
C LYS A 3 11.08 -13.31 -8.86
N LEU A 4 9.96 -14.02 -8.70
CA LEU A 4 8.73 -13.47 -8.11
C LEU A 4 8.64 -13.69 -6.59
N GLU A 5 9.45 -14.58 -6.03
CA GLU A 5 9.44 -14.88 -4.60
C GLU A 5 9.94 -13.69 -3.76
N SER A 6 11.01 -13.02 -4.20
CA SER A 6 11.53 -11.83 -3.49
C SER A 6 10.54 -10.66 -3.48
N LEU A 7 9.73 -10.51 -4.55
CA LEU A 7 8.62 -9.53 -4.52
C LEU A 7 7.54 -9.90 -3.49
N GLN A 8 7.28 -11.20 -3.29
CA GLN A 8 6.36 -11.62 -2.23
C GLN A 8 6.93 -11.34 -0.84
N TYR A 9 8.26 -11.43 -0.66
CA TYR A 9 8.89 -11.00 0.61
C TYR A 9 8.69 -9.50 0.85
N ALA A 10 8.92 -8.67 -0.17
CA ALA A 10 8.70 -7.24 -0.05
C ALA A 10 7.22 -6.91 0.25
N ARG A 11 6.26 -7.61 -0.39
CA ARG A 11 4.83 -7.48 -0.11
C ARG A 11 4.47 -7.93 1.30
N ALA A 12 5.07 -9.01 1.79
CA ALA A 12 4.86 -9.50 3.16
C ALA A 12 5.30 -8.44 4.18
N ILE A 13 6.52 -7.91 4.03
CA ILE A 13 7.03 -6.86 4.91
C ILE A 13 6.11 -5.64 4.86
N ALA A 14 5.76 -5.17 3.66
CA ALA A 14 4.91 -4.01 3.48
C ALA A 14 3.54 -4.16 4.17
N ALA A 15 2.89 -5.32 4.05
CA ALA A 15 1.63 -5.60 4.72
C ALA A 15 1.77 -5.63 6.26
N VAL A 16 2.83 -6.26 6.77
CA VAL A 16 3.11 -6.33 8.22
C VAL A 16 3.37 -4.94 8.79
N LEU A 17 4.13 -4.08 8.11
CA LEU A 17 4.38 -2.70 8.53
C LEU A 17 3.07 -1.90 8.66
N VAL A 18 2.13 -2.06 7.72
CA VAL A 18 0.81 -1.43 7.79
C VAL A 18 -0.02 -1.94 8.97
N VAL A 19 -0.02 -3.25 9.23
CA VAL A 19 -0.74 -3.82 10.37
C VAL A 19 -0.18 -3.30 11.69
N ILE A 20 1.15 -3.26 11.85
CA ILE A 20 1.82 -2.73 13.05
C ILE A 20 1.46 -1.27 13.25
N ASP A 21 1.57 -0.45 12.20
CA ASP A 21 1.25 0.97 12.21
C ASP A 21 -0.15 1.23 12.77
N HIS A 22 -1.18 0.62 12.17
CA HIS A 22 -2.56 0.83 12.58
C HIS A 22 -2.86 0.29 13.98
N THR A 23 -2.22 -0.82 14.38
CA THR A 23 -2.39 -1.38 15.71
C THR A 23 -1.76 -0.48 16.78
N VAL A 24 -0.54 0.03 16.52
CA VAL A 24 0.16 0.97 17.43
C VAL A 24 -0.58 2.30 17.48
N THR A 25 -1.09 2.79 16.35
CA THR A 25 -1.93 3.99 16.28
C THR A 25 -3.15 3.84 17.22
N GLN A 26 -3.85 2.70 17.12
CA GLN A 26 -5.03 2.45 17.92
C GLN A 26 -4.70 2.32 19.42
N PHE A 27 -3.57 1.69 19.78
CA PHE A 27 -3.07 1.65 21.16
C PHE A 27 -2.80 3.07 21.69
N SER A 28 -2.05 3.88 20.92
CA SER A 28 -1.61 5.23 21.32
C SER A 28 -2.75 6.25 21.44
N LEU A 29 -3.94 5.96 20.88
CA LEU A 29 -5.11 6.80 21.06
C LEU A 29 -5.70 6.74 22.48
N TYR A 30 -5.50 5.63 23.18
CA TYR A 30 -6.14 5.37 24.48
C TYR A 30 -5.12 5.21 25.62
N HIS A 31 -3.84 4.96 25.31
CA HIS A 31 -2.81 4.70 26.30
C HIS A 31 -1.58 5.58 26.09
N SER A 32 -1.03 6.05 27.21
CA SER A 32 0.32 6.58 27.32
C SER A 32 1.08 5.68 28.32
N THR A 33 2.32 5.35 28.00
CA THR A 33 3.14 4.50 28.88
C THR A 33 3.63 5.25 30.13
N GLY A 34 3.47 6.58 30.15
CA GLY A 34 4.03 7.46 31.17
C GLY A 34 5.56 7.62 31.08
N ILE A 35 6.20 6.96 30.10
CA ILE A 35 7.63 7.08 29.82
C ILE A 35 7.77 7.91 28.52
N PRO A 36 8.21 9.19 28.60
CA PRO A 36 8.22 10.10 27.44
C PRO A 36 8.97 9.57 26.22
N LEU A 37 10.07 8.82 26.45
CA LEU A 37 10.84 8.21 25.36
C LEU A 37 10.02 7.15 24.63
N VAL A 38 9.34 6.26 25.35
CA VAL A 38 8.54 5.17 24.79
C VAL A 38 7.34 5.76 24.03
N ASP A 39 6.63 6.72 24.59
CA ASP A 39 5.50 7.39 23.94
C ASP A 39 5.94 8.11 22.65
N THR A 40 7.15 8.71 22.65
CA THR A 40 7.73 9.32 21.46
C THR A 40 8.03 8.26 20.37
N LEU A 41 8.58 7.10 20.76
CA LEU A 41 8.86 6.00 19.83
C LEU A 41 7.56 5.42 19.26
N LEU A 42 6.55 5.22 20.09
CA LEU A 42 5.21 4.76 19.63
C LEU A 42 4.60 5.74 18.62
N LYS A 43 4.64 7.06 18.90
CA LYS A 43 4.16 8.10 17.97
C LYS A 43 4.90 8.08 16.64
N LYS A 44 6.20 7.79 16.63
CA LYS A 44 6.98 7.67 15.38
C LYS A 44 6.64 6.40 14.62
N THR A 45 6.32 5.31 15.32
CA THR A 45 5.90 4.03 14.72
C THR A 45 4.62 4.19 13.87
N ILE A 46 3.78 5.18 14.19
CA ILE A 46 2.58 5.56 13.42
C ILE A 46 2.88 5.93 11.94
N ASN A 47 4.13 6.16 11.56
CA ASN A 47 4.52 6.43 10.16
C ASN A 47 5.09 5.20 9.43
N MET A 48 5.21 4.07 10.11
CA MET A 48 5.82 2.86 9.55
C MET A 48 4.99 2.28 8.38
N GLY A 49 3.67 2.37 8.46
CA GLY A 49 2.76 1.91 7.42
C GLY A 49 2.92 2.64 6.10
N ASN A 50 3.32 3.92 6.13
CA ASN A 50 3.60 4.68 4.92
C ASN A 50 4.72 4.05 4.09
N ILE A 51 5.78 3.53 4.74
CA ILE A 51 6.89 2.84 4.06
C ILE A 51 6.37 1.60 3.33
N GLY A 52 5.50 0.82 3.99
CA GLY A 52 4.85 -0.34 3.39
C GLY A 52 4.05 0.04 2.14
N VAL A 53 3.27 1.10 2.21
CA VAL A 53 2.48 1.63 1.07
C VAL A 53 3.39 2.07 -0.08
N TYR A 54 4.51 2.76 0.20
CA TYR A 54 5.44 3.21 -0.84
C TYR A 54 6.12 2.03 -1.52
N VAL A 55 6.48 0.99 -0.78
CA VAL A 55 6.98 -0.27 -1.32
C VAL A 55 5.92 -0.94 -2.21
N PHE A 56 4.64 -0.99 -1.80
CA PHE A 56 3.56 -1.52 -2.65
C PHE A 56 3.42 -0.78 -3.97
N PHE A 57 3.51 0.56 -3.99
CA PHE A 57 3.46 1.33 -5.23
C PHE A 57 4.62 1.00 -6.17
N ALA A 58 5.85 0.89 -5.65
CA ALA A 58 7.00 0.49 -6.44
C ALA A 58 6.85 -0.94 -6.97
N ILE A 59 6.35 -1.88 -6.17
CA ILE A 59 6.04 -3.26 -6.60
C ILE A 59 4.98 -3.27 -7.70
N SER A 60 3.93 -2.46 -7.61
CA SER A 60 2.89 -2.37 -8.66
C SER A 60 3.50 -1.92 -9.99
N GLY A 61 4.36 -0.89 -9.99
CA GLY A 61 5.09 -0.48 -11.19
C GLY A 61 5.99 -1.57 -11.75
N TYR A 62 6.75 -2.26 -10.89
CA TYR A 62 7.59 -3.39 -11.26
C TYR A 62 6.78 -4.51 -11.95
N ILE A 63 5.67 -4.94 -11.34
CA ILE A 63 4.82 -6.01 -11.87
C ILE A 63 4.22 -5.60 -13.23
N MET A 64 3.84 -4.33 -13.42
CA MET A 64 3.33 -3.86 -14.71
C MET A 64 4.38 -3.98 -15.80
N SER A 65 5.61 -3.53 -15.55
CA SER A 65 6.71 -3.67 -16.49
C SER A 65 6.99 -5.14 -16.80
N TYR A 66 7.10 -5.98 -15.78
CA TYR A 66 7.39 -7.40 -15.90
C TYR A 66 6.33 -8.16 -16.70
N THR A 67 5.06 -7.96 -16.40
CA THR A 67 3.95 -8.71 -17.04
C THR A 67 3.70 -8.28 -18.47
N THR A 68 4.10 -7.07 -18.86
CA THR A 68 3.90 -6.53 -20.21
C THR A 68 5.15 -6.63 -21.10
N LYS A 69 6.28 -7.06 -20.55
CA LYS A 69 7.58 -7.11 -21.25
C LYS A 69 7.53 -7.77 -22.63
N ASN A 70 6.87 -8.95 -22.73
CA ASN A 70 6.81 -9.77 -23.93
C ASN A 70 5.44 -9.70 -24.64
N LYS A 71 4.63 -8.65 -24.38
CA LYS A 71 3.30 -8.51 -24.99
C LYS A 71 3.32 -7.46 -26.09
N THR A 72 2.58 -7.67 -27.16
CA THR A 72 2.32 -6.65 -28.16
C THR A 72 1.36 -5.61 -27.61
N PHE A 73 1.65 -4.33 -27.81
CA PHE A 73 0.79 -3.24 -27.39
C PHE A 73 -0.19 -2.91 -28.50
N ASP A 74 -1.45 -3.19 -28.25
CA ASP A 74 -2.57 -2.86 -29.11
C ASP A 74 -3.83 -2.61 -28.27
N PHE A 75 -4.90 -2.20 -28.92
CA PHE A 75 -6.17 -1.91 -28.27
C PHE A 75 -6.75 -3.14 -27.55
N GLN A 76 -6.70 -4.30 -28.19
CA GLN A 76 -7.25 -5.54 -27.60
C GLN A 76 -6.49 -5.94 -26.34
N TYR A 77 -5.17 -5.88 -26.37
CA TYR A 77 -4.36 -6.16 -25.19
C TYR A 77 -4.58 -5.15 -24.07
N ALA A 78 -4.78 -3.85 -24.41
CA ALA A 78 -5.10 -2.82 -23.42
C ALA A 78 -6.37 -3.15 -22.63
N LEU A 79 -7.43 -3.60 -23.32
CA LEU A 79 -8.67 -4.02 -22.65
C LEU A 79 -8.48 -5.25 -21.76
N ILE A 80 -7.74 -6.25 -22.24
CA ILE A 80 -7.40 -7.45 -21.45
C ILE A 80 -6.58 -7.05 -20.22
N PHE A 81 -5.61 -6.17 -20.38
CA PHE A 81 -4.79 -5.65 -19.29
C PHE A 81 -5.65 -4.95 -18.25
N LEU A 82 -6.48 -3.98 -18.66
CA LEU A 82 -7.35 -3.23 -17.75
C LEU A 82 -8.32 -4.16 -17.01
N LYS A 83 -8.98 -5.08 -17.73
CA LYS A 83 -9.87 -6.07 -17.12
C LYS A 83 -9.18 -6.86 -16.02
N LYS A 84 -7.94 -7.33 -16.26
CA LYS A 84 -7.16 -8.06 -15.24
C LYS A 84 -6.85 -7.20 -14.01
N ARG A 85 -6.63 -5.90 -14.17
CA ARG A 85 -6.37 -4.98 -13.05
C ARG A 85 -7.65 -4.67 -12.26
N ILE A 86 -8.75 -4.43 -12.96
CA ILE A 86 -10.07 -4.27 -12.32
C ILE A 86 -10.43 -5.51 -11.51
N MET A 87 -10.34 -6.69 -12.11
CA MET A 87 -10.63 -7.95 -11.42
C MET A 87 -9.69 -8.24 -10.24
N ARG A 88 -8.48 -7.69 -10.27
CA ARG A 88 -7.52 -7.82 -9.16
C ARG A 88 -7.89 -6.97 -7.94
N ILE A 89 -8.49 -5.79 -8.15
CA ILE A 89 -8.75 -4.82 -7.08
C ILE A 89 -10.21 -4.84 -6.63
N TYR A 90 -11.13 -4.59 -7.56
CA TYR A 90 -12.51 -4.25 -7.21
C TYR A 90 -13.30 -5.34 -6.50
N PRO A 91 -13.28 -6.63 -6.90
CA PRO A 91 -14.16 -7.61 -6.28
C PRO A 91 -13.91 -7.76 -4.78
N LEU A 92 -12.66 -7.90 -4.38
CA LEU A 92 -12.30 -8.05 -2.97
C LEU A 92 -12.50 -6.73 -2.21
N TYR A 93 -12.13 -5.60 -2.79
CA TYR A 93 -12.35 -4.28 -2.21
C TYR A 93 -13.85 -4.02 -1.95
N TRP A 94 -14.73 -4.33 -2.90
CA TRP A 94 -16.18 -4.16 -2.75
C TRP A 94 -16.75 -5.03 -1.64
N ILE A 95 -16.27 -6.25 -1.49
CA ILE A 95 -16.69 -7.14 -0.39
C ILE A 95 -16.38 -6.46 0.96
N TYR A 96 -15.16 -5.99 1.16
CA TYR A 96 -14.77 -5.34 2.42
C TYR A 96 -15.43 -3.97 2.61
N LEU A 97 -15.59 -3.18 1.56
CA LEU A 97 -16.30 -1.91 1.61
C LEU A 97 -17.76 -2.11 2.01
N THR A 98 -18.46 -3.07 1.38
CA THR A 98 -19.87 -3.38 1.71
C THR A 98 -19.99 -3.91 3.14
N LEU A 99 -19.07 -4.79 3.57
CA LEU A 99 -19.03 -5.25 4.97
C LEU A 99 -18.84 -4.08 5.94
N PHE A 100 -17.94 -3.14 5.65
CA PHE A 100 -17.72 -1.97 6.48
C PHE A 100 -18.97 -1.08 6.55
N LEU A 101 -19.60 -0.80 5.41
CA LEU A 101 -20.86 -0.05 5.34
C LEU A 101 -22.00 -0.74 6.12
N SER A 102 -22.08 -2.07 6.06
CA SER A 102 -23.06 -2.84 6.83
C SER A 102 -22.84 -2.66 8.34
N LEU A 103 -21.59 -2.73 8.80
CA LEU A 103 -21.23 -2.50 10.21
C LEU A 103 -21.49 -1.06 10.64
N TRP A 104 -21.31 -0.09 9.75
CA TRP A 104 -21.65 1.30 9.99
C TRP A 104 -23.19 1.49 10.09
N ALA A 105 -23.95 0.93 9.16
CA ALA A 105 -25.40 1.07 9.11
C ALA A 105 -26.10 0.49 10.36
N VAL A 106 -25.56 -0.60 10.92
CA VAL A 106 -26.07 -1.18 12.19
C VAL A 106 -25.46 -0.52 13.43
N GLY A 107 -24.66 0.55 13.27
CA GLY A 107 -24.11 1.34 14.37
C GLY A 107 -22.99 0.64 15.17
N ILE A 108 -22.32 -0.37 14.60
CA ILE A 108 -21.16 -1.03 15.22
C ILE A 108 -19.89 -0.23 14.96
N ALA A 109 -19.66 0.21 13.71
CA ALA A 109 -18.48 0.96 13.31
C ALA A 109 -18.79 2.44 13.15
N MET A 110 -17.86 3.33 13.50
CA MET A 110 -17.91 4.77 13.19
C MET A 110 -19.25 5.46 13.52
N ARG A 111 -19.83 5.17 14.68
CA ARG A 111 -21.20 5.61 15.09
C ARG A 111 -21.46 7.11 14.97
N THR A 112 -20.45 7.93 15.14
CA THR A 112 -20.53 9.40 15.12
C THR A 112 -20.21 10.00 13.76
N TYR A 113 -19.83 9.16 12.76
CA TYR A 113 -19.47 9.63 11.44
C TYR A 113 -20.63 9.43 10.46
N HIS A 114 -20.88 10.45 9.64
CA HIS A 114 -21.88 10.39 8.58
C HIS A 114 -21.20 10.39 7.24
N PHE A 115 -21.40 9.33 6.47
CA PHE A 115 -20.97 9.26 5.07
C PHE A 115 -22.08 9.81 4.18
N ASP A 116 -21.77 10.80 3.35
CA ASP A 116 -22.70 11.24 2.32
C ASP A 116 -22.73 10.27 1.14
N VAL A 117 -23.79 10.35 0.34
CA VAL A 117 -24.00 9.44 -0.80
C VAL A 117 -22.88 9.58 -1.84
N GLY A 118 -22.38 10.79 -2.07
CA GLY A 118 -21.28 11.05 -3.02
C GLY A 118 -19.99 10.37 -2.57
N GLN A 119 -19.66 10.45 -1.26
CA GLN A 119 -18.50 9.75 -0.68
C GLN A 119 -18.62 8.22 -0.81
N ILE A 120 -19.81 7.68 -0.61
CA ILE A 120 -20.06 6.23 -0.78
C ILE A 120 -19.85 5.83 -2.24
N ILE A 121 -20.45 6.52 -3.20
CA ILE A 121 -20.29 6.25 -4.64
C ILE A 121 -18.83 6.38 -5.06
N ALA A 122 -18.16 7.47 -4.67
CA ALA A 122 -16.76 7.71 -4.98
C ALA A 122 -15.86 6.61 -4.41
N SER A 123 -16.20 6.08 -3.22
CA SER A 123 -15.48 4.95 -2.61
C SER A 123 -15.61 3.67 -3.46
N TYR A 124 -16.82 3.33 -3.92
CA TYR A 124 -17.01 2.18 -4.81
C TYR A 124 -16.28 2.33 -6.15
N LEU A 125 -16.19 3.56 -6.66
CA LEU A 125 -15.55 3.86 -7.95
C LEU A 125 -14.03 4.07 -7.82
N LEU A 126 -13.49 4.16 -6.59
CA LEU A 126 -12.08 4.50 -6.31
C LEU A 126 -11.66 5.80 -7.01
N ILE A 127 -12.43 6.86 -6.79
CA ILE A 127 -12.11 8.22 -7.27
C ILE A 127 -11.94 9.18 -6.08
N PRO A 128 -11.10 10.22 -6.19
CA PRO A 128 -10.99 11.26 -5.15
C PRO A 128 -12.33 11.97 -4.97
N TYR A 129 -12.70 12.27 -3.73
CA TYR A 129 -13.97 12.93 -3.39
C TYR A 129 -13.78 13.96 -2.30
N GLY A 130 -14.14 15.20 -2.62
CA GLY A 130 -14.22 16.30 -1.66
C GLY A 130 -12.95 16.56 -0.86
N THR A 131 -12.97 17.61 -0.07
CA THR A 131 -11.88 17.96 0.84
C THR A 131 -12.40 18.31 2.23
N THR A 132 -11.67 17.86 3.24
CA THR A 132 -11.93 18.19 4.64
C THR A 132 -10.63 18.65 5.29
N ASN A 133 -10.61 19.86 5.85
CA ASN A 133 -9.40 20.45 6.48
C ASN A 133 -8.16 20.45 5.55
N GLY A 134 -8.35 20.78 4.26
CA GLY A 134 -7.24 20.85 3.29
C GLY A 134 -6.65 19.49 2.87
N LYS A 135 -7.35 18.39 3.18
CA LYS A 135 -6.97 17.02 2.77
C LYS A 135 -8.13 16.39 1.99
N ILE A 136 -7.83 15.47 1.09
CA ILE A 136 -8.87 14.66 0.43
C ILE A 136 -9.65 13.92 1.51
N THR A 137 -10.98 13.97 1.42
CA THR A 137 -11.85 13.16 2.26
C THR A 137 -11.54 11.67 2.00
N PRO A 138 -11.17 10.90 3.03
CA PRO A 138 -10.83 9.50 2.82
C PRO A 138 -12.04 8.71 2.29
N PRO A 139 -11.84 7.66 1.50
CA PRO A 139 -12.90 6.71 1.17
C PRO A 139 -13.54 6.14 2.44
N VAL A 140 -14.78 5.65 2.33
CA VAL A 140 -15.49 5.00 3.44
C VAL A 140 -14.65 3.91 4.09
N LEU A 141 -14.06 3.02 3.29
CA LEU A 141 -12.99 2.13 3.73
C LEU A 141 -11.66 2.85 3.51
N ALA A 142 -11.10 3.42 4.58
CA ALA A 142 -9.97 4.35 4.51
C ALA A 142 -8.79 3.84 3.67
N GLN A 143 -8.47 2.53 3.74
CA GLN A 143 -7.40 1.92 2.95
C GLN A 143 -7.57 2.09 1.43
N GLY A 144 -8.78 2.36 0.96
CA GLY A 144 -9.08 2.65 -0.45
C GLY A 144 -8.31 3.83 -1.02
N TRP A 145 -7.79 4.76 -0.19
CA TRP A 145 -7.04 5.90 -0.68
C TRP A 145 -5.81 5.51 -1.53
N THR A 146 -5.14 4.40 -1.20
CA THR A 146 -4.00 3.89 -1.98
C THR A 146 -4.44 3.27 -3.29
N LEU A 147 -5.61 2.62 -3.29
CA LEU A 147 -6.18 1.98 -4.47
C LEU A 147 -6.63 3.02 -5.51
N ILE A 148 -7.01 4.24 -5.09
CA ILE A 148 -7.28 5.36 -6.00
C ILE A 148 -6.04 5.68 -6.83
N TYR A 149 -4.85 5.81 -6.20
CA TYR A 149 -3.58 6.03 -6.89
C TYR A 149 -3.21 4.86 -7.80
N GLU A 150 -3.43 3.64 -7.34
CA GLU A 150 -3.12 2.42 -8.09
C GLU A 150 -4.01 2.32 -9.34
N MET A 151 -5.31 2.57 -9.22
CA MET A 151 -6.23 2.58 -10.35
C MET A 151 -5.91 3.68 -11.36
N PHE A 152 -5.57 4.88 -10.90
CA PHE A 152 -5.13 5.96 -11.77
C PHE A 152 -3.87 5.57 -12.55
N PHE A 153 -2.89 4.95 -11.89
CA PHE A 153 -1.70 4.43 -12.55
C PHE A 153 -2.06 3.37 -13.60
N TYR A 154 -2.95 2.42 -13.29
CA TYR A 154 -3.36 1.39 -14.23
C TYR A 154 -4.09 1.97 -15.44
N LEU A 155 -4.96 2.96 -15.26
CA LEU A 155 -5.64 3.65 -16.35
C LEU A 155 -4.65 4.38 -17.25
N THR A 156 -3.71 5.12 -16.69
CA THR A 156 -2.66 5.82 -17.45
C THR A 156 -1.77 4.84 -18.20
N PHE A 157 -1.39 3.73 -17.58
CA PHE A 157 -0.59 2.69 -18.22
C PHE A 157 -1.37 2.00 -19.35
N THR A 158 -2.67 1.75 -19.15
CA THR A 158 -3.58 1.21 -20.19
C THR A 158 -3.65 2.15 -21.39
N LEU A 159 -3.76 3.45 -21.17
CA LEU A 159 -3.76 4.44 -22.24
C LEU A 159 -2.46 4.36 -23.08
N LEU A 160 -1.31 4.23 -22.43
CA LEU A 160 -0.04 4.06 -23.15
C LEU A 160 0.03 2.76 -23.96
N ILE A 161 -0.61 1.68 -23.48
CA ILE A 161 -0.75 0.44 -24.26
C ILE A 161 -1.65 0.68 -25.49
N MET A 162 -2.80 1.36 -25.32
CA MET A 162 -3.73 1.70 -26.43
C MET A 162 -3.07 2.55 -27.50
N LEU A 163 -2.24 3.51 -27.10
CA LEU A 163 -1.46 4.36 -27.99
C LEU A 163 -0.24 3.65 -28.61
N LYS A 164 -0.10 2.34 -28.39
CA LYS A 164 1.01 1.52 -28.90
C LYS A 164 2.39 2.11 -28.57
N SER A 165 2.51 2.75 -27.40
CA SER A 165 3.72 3.42 -26.99
C SER A 165 4.92 2.48 -26.97
N ASN A 166 6.07 2.98 -27.41
CA ASN A 166 7.30 2.20 -27.33
C ASN A 166 7.61 1.88 -25.86
N LYS A 167 7.70 0.60 -25.54
CA LYS A 167 7.94 0.14 -24.17
C LYS A 167 9.17 0.80 -23.55
N LYS A 168 10.25 1.02 -24.32
CA LYS A 168 11.49 1.62 -23.81
C LYS A 168 11.28 3.03 -23.25
N ILE A 169 10.34 3.81 -23.79
CA ILE A 169 10.11 5.18 -23.35
C ILE A 169 8.97 5.31 -22.32
N ILE A 170 8.23 4.24 -22.02
CA ILE A 170 7.12 4.28 -21.06
C ILE A 170 7.48 4.94 -19.72
N PRO A 171 8.59 4.60 -19.02
CA PRO A 171 8.91 5.26 -17.77
C PRO A 171 9.16 6.75 -17.94
N ILE A 172 9.73 7.17 -19.07
CA ILE A 172 9.92 8.58 -19.38
C ILE A 172 8.58 9.27 -19.60
N LEU A 173 7.68 8.65 -20.38
CA LEU A 173 6.33 9.20 -20.61
C LEU A 173 5.54 9.32 -19.31
N LEU A 174 5.53 8.27 -18.47
CA LEU A 174 4.86 8.30 -17.17
C LEU A 174 5.49 9.35 -16.24
N PHE A 175 6.82 9.46 -16.21
CA PHE A 175 7.51 10.49 -15.45
C PHE A 175 7.08 11.89 -15.90
N LEU A 176 7.06 12.16 -17.20
CA LEU A 176 6.63 13.44 -17.76
C LEU A 176 5.15 13.72 -17.45
N ILE A 177 4.26 12.74 -17.65
CA ILE A 177 2.82 12.88 -17.34
C ILE A 177 2.63 13.21 -15.86
N PHE A 178 3.21 12.40 -14.95
CA PHE A 178 2.98 12.58 -13.51
C PHE A 178 3.62 13.86 -12.96
N THR A 179 4.81 14.24 -13.45
CA THR A 179 5.42 15.51 -13.06
C THR A 179 4.65 16.71 -13.62
N SER A 180 4.13 16.63 -14.84
CA SER A 180 3.27 17.69 -15.41
C SER A 180 1.98 17.85 -14.60
N LEU A 181 1.30 16.75 -14.26
CA LEU A 181 0.11 16.79 -13.40
C LEU A 181 0.43 17.38 -12.02
N MET A 182 1.58 17.04 -11.45
CA MET A 182 2.02 17.61 -10.18
C MET A 182 2.29 19.11 -10.27
N ILE A 183 2.92 19.58 -11.35
CA ILE A 183 3.16 21.00 -11.57
C ILE A 183 1.83 21.75 -11.74
N ILE A 184 0.94 21.26 -12.60
CA ILE A 184 -0.40 21.83 -12.83
C ILE A 184 -1.16 21.93 -11.50
N SER A 185 -1.13 20.87 -10.71
CA SER A 185 -1.77 20.79 -9.41
C SER A 185 -1.20 21.79 -8.38
N ARG A 186 0.13 21.99 -8.40
CA ARG A 186 0.78 22.94 -7.49
C ARG A 186 0.37 24.40 -7.75
N TYR A 187 0.02 24.73 -8.97
CA TYR A 187 -0.53 26.04 -9.35
C TYR A 187 -2.06 26.09 -9.26
N GLU A 188 -2.69 25.03 -8.69
CA GLU A 188 -4.14 24.93 -8.49
C GLU A 188 -4.96 25.17 -9.78
N LEU A 189 -4.42 24.73 -10.92
CA LEU A 189 -5.05 24.91 -12.24
C LEU A 189 -6.22 23.95 -12.51
N PHE A 190 -6.44 22.93 -11.65
CA PHE A 190 -7.66 22.15 -11.70
C PHE A 190 -8.78 22.88 -10.93
N ASN A 191 -9.99 22.85 -11.47
CA ASN A 191 -11.17 23.48 -10.83
C ASN A 191 -11.68 22.74 -9.59
N LEU A 192 -11.07 21.61 -9.23
CA LEU A 192 -11.45 20.75 -8.12
C LEU A 192 -10.28 20.63 -7.14
N ASN A 193 -10.48 21.06 -5.90
CA ASN A 193 -9.44 21.04 -4.87
C ASN A 193 -8.92 19.63 -4.56
N GLU A 194 -9.80 18.62 -4.52
CA GLU A 194 -9.42 17.22 -4.32
C GLU A 194 -8.50 16.71 -5.42
N VAL A 195 -8.67 17.15 -6.65
CA VAL A 195 -7.82 16.80 -7.79
C VAL A 195 -6.43 17.44 -7.64
N ASN A 196 -6.38 18.71 -7.23
CA ASN A 196 -5.12 19.40 -6.94
C ASN A 196 -4.36 18.69 -5.81
N ILE A 197 -5.03 18.34 -4.72
CA ILE A 197 -4.38 17.65 -3.60
C ILE A 197 -3.93 16.24 -4.01
N PHE A 198 -4.72 15.53 -4.82
CA PHE A 198 -4.39 14.19 -5.30
C PHE A 198 -3.09 14.18 -6.10
N PHE A 199 -2.96 15.06 -7.10
CA PHE A 199 -1.77 15.11 -7.96
C PHE A 199 -0.58 15.83 -7.32
N SER A 200 -0.74 16.60 -6.25
CA SER A 200 0.38 17.31 -5.59
C SER A 200 1.44 16.38 -4.98
N LYS A 201 1.14 15.10 -4.80
CA LYS A 201 2.00 14.14 -4.12
C LYS A 201 2.90 13.37 -5.08
N TRP A 202 4.15 13.14 -4.70
CA TRP A 202 5.16 12.39 -5.46
C TRP A 202 4.87 10.87 -5.56
N LEU A 203 3.77 10.39 -4.97
CA LEU A 203 3.43 8.97 -4.86
C LEU A 203 3.38 8.24 -6.21
N LEU A 204 2.89 8.92 -7.25
CA LEU A 204 2.81 8.34 -8.60
C LEU A 204 4.20 8.03 -9.19
N LEU A 205 5.25 8.74 -8.76
CA LEU A 205 6.62 8.48 -9.22
C LEU A 205 7.19 7.18 -8.64
N LEU A 206 6.64 6.64 -7.55
CA LEU A 206 7.03 5.33 -7.02
C LEU A 206 6.69 4.19 -8.00
N PHE A 207 5.58 4.28 -8.73
CA PHE A 207 5.27 3.33 -9.80
C PHE A 207 6.31 3.40 -10.91
N VAL A 208 6.74 4.62 -11.30
CA VAL A 208 7.79 4.81 -12.30
C VAL A 208 9.11 4.20 -11.83
N ALA A 209 9.47 4.44 -10.56
CA ALA A 209 10.66 3.83 -9.96
C ALA A 209 10.61 2.30 -10.01
N GLY A 210 9.44 1.70 -9.73
CA GLY A 210 9.24 0.25 -9.86
C GLY A 210 9.50 -0.28 -11.28
N ILE A 211 9.04 0.43 -12.32
CA ILE A 211 9.32 0.09 -13.72
C ILE A 211 10.82 0.16 -14.01
N VAL A 212 11.50 1.21 -13.53
CA VAL A 212 12.95 1.37 -13.70
C VAL A 212 13.72 0.25 -13.00
N ILE A 213 13.30 -0.13 -11.80
CA ILE A 213 13.90 -1.26 -11.05
C ILE A 213 13.77 -2.56 -11.85
N GLU A 214 12.58 -2.86 -12.39
CA GLU A 214 12.39 -4.09 -13.20
C GLU A 214 13.33 -4.13 -14.39
N ARG A 215 13.48 -3.04 -15.08
CA ARG A 215 14.37 -2.95 -16.26
C ARG A 215 15.84 -3.14 -15.93
N ASN A 216 16.24 -2.72 -14.74
CA ASN A 216 17.62 -2.83 -14.26
C ASN A 216 17.84 -4.06 -13.37
N GLN A 217 16.85 -4.96 -13.26
CA GLN A 217 16.91 -6.10 -12.34
C GLN A 217 18.15 -6.98 -12.54
N GLU A 218 18.57 -7.23 -13.79
CA GLU A 218 19.75 -8.04 -14.07
C GLU A 218 21.03 -7.37 -13.53
N THR A 219 21.14 -6.07 -13.66
CA THR A 219 22.26 -5.30 -13.09
C THR A 219 22.22 -5.30 -11.57
N ILE A 220 21.04 -5.09 -10.97
CA ILE A 220 20.84 -5.15 -9.52
C ILE A 220 21.25 -6.53 -8.99
N THR A 221 20.78 -7.60 -9.62
CA THR A 221 21.11 -8.97 -9.21
C THR A 221 22.59 -9.28 -9.40
N ARG A 222 23.25 -8.76 -10.44
CA ARG A 222 24.70 -8.92 -10.67
C ARG A 222 25.52 -8.24 -9.58
N ILE A 223 25.14 -7.03 -9.16
CA ILE A 223 25.86 -6.25 -8.14
C ILE A 223 25.63 -6.83 -6.74
N LEU A 224 24.38 -7.09 -6.39
CA LEU A 224 23.98 -7.46 -5.02
C LEU A 224 23.81 -8.96 -4.81
N GLY A 225 23.75 -9.78 -5.87
CA GLY A 225 23.47 -11.21 -5.76
C GLY A 225 24.56 -12.04 -5.07
N ASN A 226 25.79 -11.50 -4.97
CA ASN A 226 26.88 -12.09 -4.22
C ASN A 226 26.95 -11.62 -2.77
N VAL A 227 26.11 -10.64 -2.38
CA VAL A 227 26.03 -10.15 -0.99
C VAL A 227 25.28 -11.19 -0.16
N ASN A 228 25.76 -11.42 1.06
CA ASN A 228 25.12 -12.34 1.98
C ASN A 228 23.67 -11.93 2.25
N ASN A 229 22.72 -12.87 2.10
CA ASN A 229 21.29 -12.62 2.31
C ASN A 229 21.00 -12.03 3.70
N THR A 230 21.69 -12.46 4.76
CA THR A 230 21.52 -11.92 6.11
C THR A 230 21.88 -10.43 6.16
N LEU A 231 22.96 -10.03 5.46
CA LEU A 231 23.35 -8.63 5.39
C LEU A 231 22.31 -7.79 4.64
N LEU A 232 21.75 -8.31 3.54
CA LEU A 232 20.67 -7.64 2.81
C LEU A 232 19.41 -7.44 3.69
N TRP A 233 19.02 -8.48 4.43
CA TRP A 233 17.92 -8.40 5.38
C TRP A 233 18.18 -7.36 6.49
N LEU A 234 19.38 -7.38 7.09
CA LEU A 234 19.75 -6.41 8.13
C LEU A 234 19.78 -5.00 7.59
N SER A 235 20.32 -4.78 6.38
CA SER A 235 20.33 -3.46 5.74
C SER A 235 18.92 -2.96 5.49
N ALA A 236 18.02 -3.79 4.96
CA ALA A 236 16.62 -3.42 4.77
C ALA A 236 15.92 -3.09 6.11
N ALA A 237 16.17 -3.86 7.17
CA ALA A 237 15.63 -3.59 8.50
C ALA A 237 16.14 -2.26 9.07
N VAL A 238 17.44 -1.97 8.96
CA VAL A 238 18.04 -0.69 9.38
C VAL A 238 17.41 0.47 8.61
N LEU A 239 17.19 0.35 7.30
CA LEU A 239 16.55 1.40 6.50
C LEU A 239 15.08 1.62 6.92
N ILE A 240 14.35 0.56 7.27
CA ILE A 240 12.98 0.68 7.81
C ILE A 240 13.00 1.43 9.14
N LEU A 241 13.95 1.10 10.05
CA LEU A 241 14.10 1.80 11.32
C LEU A 241 14.49 3.28 11.11
N LEU A 242 15.42 3.57 10.21
CA LEU A 242 15.80 4.95 9.86
C LEU A 242 14.60 5.70 9.28
N ALA A 243 13.86 5.06 8.37
CA ALA A 243 12.66 5.65 7.78
C ALA A 243 11.58 5.92 8.84
N THR A 244 11.47 5.10 9.89
CA THR A 244 10.46 5.24 10.95
C THR A 244 10.87 6.27 12.01
N TYR A 245 12.11 6.23 12.50
CA TYR A 245 12.49 6.92 13.72
C TYR A 245 13.31 8.20 13.54
N VAL A 246 13.90 8.41 12.36
CA VAL A 246 14.66 9.63 12.06
C VAL A 246 13.74 10.70 11.48
N ASN A 247 13.78 11.91 12.03
CA ASN A 247 13.04 13.05 11.47
C ASN A 247 13.69 13.48 10.14
N LYS A 248 12.91 13.49 9.06
CA LYS A 248 13.38 13.79 7.72
C LYS A 248 12.22 14.22 6.81
N PRO A 249 12.48 14.84 5.67
CA PRO A 249 11.46 15.10 4.67
C PRO A 249 10.85 13.80 4.13
N ILE A 250 9.56 13.82 3.78
CA ILE A 250 8.83 12.67 3.23
C ILE A 250 9.45 12.12 1.92
N THR A 251 10.14 12.96 1.17
CA THR A 251 10.87 12.56 -0.04
C THR A 251 11.96 11.55 0.23
N VAL A 252 12.58 11.61 1.42
CA VAL A 252 13.57 10.61 1.86
C VAL A 252 12.91 9.27 2.11
N ASP A 253 11.67 9.24 2.62
CA ASP A 253 10.91 7.99 2.80
C ASP A 253 10.62 7.30 1.47
N TYR A 254 10.33 8.05 0.41
CA TYR A 254 10.19 7.51 -0.94
C TYR A 254 11.49 6.85 -1.41
N LEU A 255 12.63 7.54 -1.24
CA LEU A 255 13.94 7.00 -1.63
C LEU A 255 14.31 5.75 -0.82
N LEU A 256 14.11 5.78 0.50
CA LEU A 256 14.38 4.62 1.36
C LEU A 256 13.51 3.43 0.98
N SER A 257 12.23 3.64 0.66
CA SER A 257 11.33 2.57 0.22
C SER A 257 11.78 1.93 -1.11
N ILE A 258 12.30 2.73 -2.04
CA ILE A 258 12.90 2.24 -3.29
C ILE A 258 14.15 1.41 -2.99
N ILE A 259 15.05 1.89 -2.11
CA ILE A 259 16.28 1.17 -1.73
C ILE A 259 15.94 -0.13 -1.00
N ILE A 260 14.96 -0.14 -0.10
CA ILE A 260 14.47 -1.35 0.57
C ILE A 260 14.03 -2.40 -0.45
N LEU A 261 13.26 -2.00 -1.47
CA LEU A 261 12.85 -2.92 -2.54
C LEU A 261 14.07 -3.46 -3.31
N ILE A 262 15.03 -2.61 -3.65
CA ILE A 262 16.27 -3.00 -4.36
C ILE A 262 17.08 -4.02 -3.55
N LEU A 263 17.17 -3.85 -2.23
CA LEU A 263 17.90 -4.78 -1.35
C LEU A 263 17.20 -6.14 -1.20
N ILE A 264 15.86 -6.17 -1.25
CA ILE A 264 15.09 -7.41 -1.10
C ILE A 264 15.10 -8.24 -2.39
N LEU A 265 15.14 -7.60 -3.56
CA LEU A 265 15.04 -8.28 -4.87
C LEU A 265 16.05 -9.39 -5.11
N PRO A 266 17.37 -9.26 -4.78
CA PRO A 266 18.36 -10.30 -5.01
C PRO A 266 18.32 -11.44 -3.98
N ILE A 267 17.53 -11.34 -2.92
CA ILE A 267 17.47 -12.35 -1.86
C ILE A 267 16.96 -13.67 -2.44
N ASN A 268 17.82 -14.67 -2.39
CA ASN A 268 17.57 -16.02 -2.91
C ASN A 268 17.58 -17.04 -1.77
N GLN A 269 16.64 -16.90 -0.83
CA GLN A 269 16.48 -17.79 0.29
C GLN A 269 14.99 -18.11 0.46
N GLU A 270 14.62 -19.39 0.37
CA GLU A 270 13.22 -19.80 0.54
C GLU A 270 12.74 -19.53 1.97
N ARG A 271 11.69 -18.73 2.10
CA ARG A 271 11.02 -18.37 3.35
C ARG A 271 9.51 -18.60 3.21
N LYS A 272 9.06 -19.85 3.37
CA LYS A 272 7.66 -20.27 3.14
C LYS A 272 6.63 -19.39 3.86
N ASN A 273 6.91 -18.96 5.09
CA ASN A 273 5.99 -18.12 5.85
C ASN A 273 5.87 -16.72 5.23
N LEU A 274 6.98 -16.12 4.78
CA LEU A 274 6.94 -14.82 4.09
C LEU A 274 6.23 -14.91 2.75
N LEU A 275 6.39 -16.02 2.01
CA LEU A 275 5.63 -16.25 0.77
C LEU A 275 4.12 -16.26 1.03
N LYS A 276 3.65 -17.01 2.03
CA LYS A 276 2.22 -17.04 2.40
C LYS A 276 1.67 -15.66 2.76
N ILE A 277 2.41 -14.89 3.56
CA ILE A 277 2.02 -13.52 3.93
C ILE A 277 2.02 -12.62 2.68
N GLY A 278 3.02 -12.74 1.81
CA GLY A 278 3.13 -11.96 0.58
C GLY A 278 2.00 -12.23 -0.40
N ASP A 279 1.63 -13.51 -0.58
CA ASP A 279 0.49 -13.91 -1.41
C ASP A 279 -0.82 -13.33 -0.86
N ALA A 280 -1.01 -13.38 0.46
CA ALA A 280 -2.20 -12.88 1.16
C ALA A 280 -2.16 -11.37 1.43
N SER A 281 -1.11 -10.65 1.01
CA SER A 281 -0.85 -9.26 1.43
C SER A 281 -1.99 -8.30 1.10
N TYR A 282 -2.72 -8.49 0.00
CA TYR A 282 -3.85 -7.65 -0.37
C TYR A 282 -5.06 -7.91 0.54
N THR A 283 -5.38 -9.16 0.82
CA THR A 283 -6.42 -9.52 1.81
C THR A 283 -6.05 -9.00 3.19
N ILE A 284 -4.80 -9.18 3.65
CA ILE A 284 -4.32 -8.65 4.93
C ILE A 284 -4.51 -7.13 4.97
N TYR A 285 -4.11 -6.43 3.90
CA TYR A 285 -4.22 -4.98 3.79
C TYR A 285 -5.67 -4.46 3.90
N LEU A 286 -6.65 -5.19 3.34
CA LEU A 286 -8.06 -4.80 3.41
C LEU A 286 -8.74 -5.25 4.71
N SER A 287 -8.39 -6.42 5.24
CA SER A 287 -9.11 -7.03 6.37
C SER A 287 -8.63 -6.58 7.75
N HIS A 288 -7.34 -6.18 7.91
CA HIS A 288 -6.77 -5.90 9.24
C HIS A 288 -7.52 -4.81 10.00
N ILE A 289 -8.12 -3.83 9.28
CA ILE A 289 -8.82 -2.71 9.92
C ILE A 289 -9.99 -3.18 10.78
N PHE A 290 -10.66 -4.26 10.41
CA PHE A 290 -11.78 -4.81 11.19
C PHE A 290 -11.30 -5.31 12.56
N PHE A 291 -10.14 -5.95 12.60
CA PHE A 291 -9.53 -6.43 13.84
C PHE A 291 -8.99 -5.27 14.68
N VAL A 292 -8.36 -4.28 14.04
CA VAL A 292 -7.86 -3.07 14.71
C VAL A 292 -9.02 -2.26 15.29
N MET A 293 -10.16 -2.13 14.59
CA MET A 293 -11.36 -1.47 15.11
C MET A 293 -11.95 -2.25 16.30
N ALA A 294 -12.06 -3.57 16.21
CA ALA A 294 -12.53 -4.41 17.31
C ALA A 294 -11.62 -4.25 18.54
N TYR A 295 -10.30 -4.25 18.34
CA TYR A 295 -9.34 -3.94 19.39
C TYR A 295 -9.59 -2.56 20.01
N GLY A 296 -9.78 -1.53 19.20
CA GLY A 296 -10.07 -0.18 19.68
C GLY A 296 -11.34 -0.09 20.54
N MET A 297 -12.39 -0.87 20.19
CA MET A 297 -13.63 -0.92 21.00
C MET A 297 -13.40 -1.51 22.38
N VAL A 298 -12.45 -2.42 22.54
CA VAL A 298 -12.15 -3.09 23.81
C VAL A 298 -11.12 -2.29 24.60
N VAL A 299 -10.01 -1.89 23.96
CA VAL A 299 -8.84 -1.29 24.62
C VAL A 299 -9.14 0.05 25.27
N LYS A 300 -10.10 0.81 24.75
CA LYS A 300 -10.55 2.08 25.36
C LYS A 300 -11.08 1.95 26.79
N ASN A 301 -11.51 0.76 27.21
CA ASN A 301 -12.04 0.46 28.56
C ASN A 301 -11.02 -0.24 29.45
N ILE A 302 -9.81 -0.52 28.95
CA ILE A 302 -8.73 -1.18 29.68
C ILE A 302 -7.80 -0.11 30.23
N THR A 303 -7.54 -0.16 31.52
CA THR A 303 -6.62 0.78 32.20
C THR A 303 -5.20 0.25 32.33
N ASP A 304 -5.03 -1.08 32.31
CA ASP A 304 -3.73 -1.73 32.42
C ASP A 304 -2.99 -1.70 31.07
N ILE A 305 -1.90 -0.97 31.03
CA ILE A 305 -1.06 -0.79 29.84
C ILE A 305 -0.50 -2.12 29.35
N THR A 306 -0.11 -3.03 30.26
CA THR A 306 0.45 -4.35 29.91
C THR A 306 -0.58 -5.17 29.15
N VAL A 307 -1.81 -5.19 29.64
CA VAL A 307 -2.94 -5.84 28.95
C VAL A 307 -3.18 -5.20 27.60
N GLY A 308 -3.16 -3.86 27.51
CA GLY A 308 -3.29 -3.11 26.26
C GLY A 308 -2.23 -3.50 25.23
N ILE A 309 -0.98 -3.64 25.63
CA ILE A 309 0.15 -4.06 24.76
C ILE A 309 -0.04 -5.51 24.30
N ILE A 310 -0.35 -6.43 25.22
CA ILE A 310 -0.59 -7.85 24.87
C ILE A 310 -1.71 -7.96 23.84
N MET A 311 -2.80 -7.23 24.03
CA MET A 311 -3.91 -7.20 23.09
C MET A 311 -3.52 -6.59 21.74
N ALA A 312 -2.68 -5.55 21.72
CA ALA A 312 -2.16 -4.96 20.47
C ALA A 312 -1.35 -6.01 19.68
N VAL A 313 -0.42 -6.70 20.34
CA VAL A 313 0.37 -7.77 19.69
C VAL A 313 -0.54 -8.89 19.19
N ALA A 314 -1.48 -9.35 20.01
CA ALA A 314 -2.44 -10.37 19.64
C ALA A 314 -3.28 -9.94 18.42
N THR A 315 -3.74 -8.68 18.39
CA THR A 315 -4.50 -8.12 17.25
C THR A 315 -3.68 -8.11 15.98
N ALA A 316 -2.42 -7.72 16.02
CA ALA A 316 -1.54 -7.73 14.86
C ALA A 316 -1.35 -9.17 14.31
N VAL A 317 -1.09 -10.13 15.19
CA VAL A 317 -0.92 -11.55 14.83
C VAL A 317 -2.22 -12.13 14.26
N ILE A 318 -3.35 -11.90 14.93
CA ILE A 318 -4.68 -12.36 14.47
C ILE A 318 -5.02 -11.76 13.11
N SER A 319 -4.76 -10.47 12.88
CA SER A 319 -4.98 -9.80 11.60
C SER A 319 -4.22 -10.49 10.45
N ILE A 320 -2.96 -10.86 10.67
CA ILE A 320 -2.14 -11.55 9.68
C ILE A 320 -2.65 -12.97 9.43
N ILE A 321 -2.90 -13.74 10.49
CA ILE A 321 -3.39 -15.13 10.37
C ILE A 321 -4.76 -15.17 9.69
N ALA A 322 -5.69 -14.32 10.14
CA ALA A 322 -7.01 -14.22 9.53
C ALA A 322 -6.94 -13.80 8.06
N GLY A 323 -6.05 -12.84 7.73
CA GLY A 323 -5.83 -12.42 6.35
C GLY A 323 -5.33 -13.57 5.46
N ILE A 324 -4.44 -14.44 5.96
CA ILE A 324 -3.98 -15.62 5.22
C ILE A 324 -5.15 -16.62 5.01
N ILE A 325 -5.96 -16.86 6.03
CA ILE A 325 -7.12 -17.75 5.94
C ILE A 325 -8.15 -17.20 4.94
N LEU A 326 -8.43 -15.89 5.00
CA LEU A 326 -9.37 -15.23 4.09
C LEU A 326 -8.85 -15.20 2.66
N TYR A 327 -7.53 -15.05 2.45
CA TYR A 327 -6.91 -15.20 1.14
C TYR A 327 -7.20 -16.57 0.53
N ASP A 328 -6.95 -17.66 1.26
CA ASP A 328 -7.17 -19.01 0.77
C ASP A 328 -8.66 -19.31 0.51
N ARG A 329 -9.56 -18.77 1.34
CA ARG A 329 -11.01 -19.05 1.26
C ARG A 329 -11.77 -18.16 0.29
N VAL A 330 -11.34 -16.91 0.11
CA VAL A 330 -12.07 -15.88 -0.64
C VAL A 330 -11.27 -15.39 -1.84
N GLU A 331 -10.13 -14.68 -1.62
CA GLU A 331 -9.39 -14.03 -2.70
C GLU A 331 -8.94 -15.01 -3.78
N LYS A 332 -8.39 -16.14 -3.37
CA LYS A 332 -7.91 -17.17 -4.29
C LYS A 332 -9.01 -17.72 -5.20
N LYS A 333 -10.25 -17.84 -4.69
CA LYS A 333 -11.40 -18.31 -5.46
C LYS A 333 -11.95 -17.26 -6.45
N ILE A 334 -11.76 -15.98 -6.15
CA ILE A 334 -12.18 -14.88 -7.05
C ILE A 334 -11.26 -14.80 -8.27
N HIS A 335 -10.00 -15.22 -8.14
CA HIS A 335 -8.97 -15.10 -9.17
C HIS A 335 -8.75 -16.39 -9.98
N HIS A 336 -9.38 -17.47 -9.59
CA HIS A 336 -9.47 -18.73 -10.35
C HIS A 336 -10.82 -18.86 -11.04
#